data_bb45f6a18f54fbbbad6359da7af629c7
#
_entry.id   bb45f6a18f54fbbbad6359da7af629c7
#
_cell.length_a   1.000
_cell.length_b   1.000
_cell.length_c   1.000
_cell.angle_alpha   90.00
_cell.angle_beta   90.00
_cell.angle_gamma   90.00
#
_symmetry.space_group_name_H-M   'P 1'
#
loop_
_entity.id
_entity.type
_entity.pdbx_description
1 polymer ?
#
loop_
_entity_poly.entity_id
_entity_poly.type
_entity_poly.pdbx_seq_one_letter_code
_entity_poly.pdbx_strand_id
1 'polypeptide(L)'
;MARKKRRLQEINAGSMADIAFLLLIFFLVTTTMDVDTGIARKLPPMPEEEQETPPEIHARNIYVVLVNSKDNLLVEGEPMDISQLKKGAKKFINNNGLNPTLSDNPEKAIISLQNDRGTSYKMYVRVQNELAAAYNEIRNEIALERFGERYIDLNKSKQKEIRKEYPQKISEAEPKNIGS
;
A
#
# COMPACT_ATOMS: atom_id res chain seq x y z
N MET A 1 29.53 -40.40 -67.23
CA MET A 1 29.84 -39.97 -65.87
C MET A 1 28.53 -39.87 -65.09
N ALA A 2 28.24 -40.78 -64.17
CA ALA A 2 26.98 -40.84 -63.46
C ALA A 2 27.08 -39.91 -62.19
N ARG A 3 26.25 -38.89 -62.12
CA ARG A 3 26.15 -37.98 -61.00
C ARG A 3 25.51 -38.70 -59.78
N LYS A 4 26.29 -38.95 -58.69
CA LYS A 4 25.86 -39.55 -57.46
C LYS A 4 24.92 -38.58 -56.78
N LYS A 5 23.60 -38.84 -56.67
CA LYS A 5 22.62 -38.10 -55.93
C LYS A 5 23.01 -38.16 -54.40
N ARG A 6 23.32 -37.00 -53.77
CA ARG A 6 23.50 -36.88 -52.30
C ARG A 6 22.14 -37.21 -51.70
N ARG A 7 22.08 -38.23 -50.82
CA ARG A 7 20.94 -38.48 -49.94
C ARG A 7 20.90 -37.33 -48.93
N LEU A 8 19.79 -36.61 -48.90
CA LEU A 8 19.50 -35.68 -47.85
C LEU A 8 19.41 -36.48 -46.54
N GLN A 9 20.12 -36.07 -45.51
CA GLN A 9 20.00 -36.66 -44.20
C GLN A 9 18.56 -36.37 -43.69
N GLU A 10 17.81 -37.43 -43.43
CA GLU A 10 16.50 -37.29 -42.78
C GLU A 10 16.73 -36.78 -41.35
N ILE A 11 16.16 -35.61 -41.10
CA ILE A 11 16.19 -35.01 -39.75
C ILE A 11 15.32 -35.91 -38.86
N ASN A 12 15.90 -36.45 -37.80
CA ASN A 12 15.19 -37.29 -36.86
C ASN A 12 14.12 -36.48 -36.13
N ALA A 13 12.85 -36.61 -36.54
CA ALA A 13 11.72 -35.89 -35.97
C ALA A 13 11.57 -36.13 -34.43
N GLY A 14 11.98 -37.33 -33.96
CA GLY A 14 11.97 -37.66 -32.54
C GLY A 14 12.92 -36.77 -31.72
N SER A 15 14.14 -36.53 -32.23
CA SER A 15 15.11 -35.65 -31.52
C SER A 15 14.67 -34.19 -31.52
N MET A 16 14.01 -33.72 -32.58
CA MET A 16 13.45 -32.38 -32.62
C MET A 16 12.28 -32.21 -31.64
N ALA A 17 11.42 -33.22 -31.53
CA ALA A 17 10.31 -33.22 -30.59
C ALA A 17 10.81 -33.20 -29.14
N ASP A 18 11.87 -33.92 -28.79
CA ASP A 18 12.46 -33.96 -27.46
C ASP A 18 13.07 -32.60 -27.09
N ILE A 19 13.81 -31.98 -28.01
CA ILE A 19 14.36 -30.62 -27.75
C ILE A 19 13.25 -29.59 -27.55
N ALA A 20 12.18 -29.65 -28.38
CA ALA A 20 11.05 -28.74 -28.25
C ALA A 20 10.33 -28.94 -26.91
N PHE A 21 10.18 -30.20 -26.46
CA PHE A 21 9.57 -30.53 -25.18
C PHE A 21 10.41 -30.05 -24.01
N LEU A 22 11.72 -30.24 -24.05
CA LEU A 22 12.64 -29.75 -23.00
C LEU A 22 12.66 -28.23 -22.94
N LEU A 23 12.64 -27.53 -24.08
CA LEU A 23 12.53 -26.07 -24.11
C LEU A 23 11.20 -25.59 -23.55
N LEU A 24 10.10 -26.29 -23.82
CA LEU A 24 8.78 -25.94 -23.28
C LEU A 24 8.75 -26.08 -21.76
N ILE A 25 9.27 -27.18 -21.20
CA ILE A 25 9.39 -27.36 -19.75
C ILE A 25 10.31 -26.32 -19.15
N PHE A 26 11.44 -26.03 -19.78
CA PHE A 26 12.38 -25.01 -19.32
C PHE A 26 11.71 -23.64 -19.23
N PHE A 27 11.01 -23.19 -20.25
CA PHE A 27 10.26 -21.95 -20.22
C PHE A 27 9.15 -21.97 -19.16
N LEU A 28 8.43 -23.07 -19.01
CA LEU A 28 7.36 -23.20 -18.02
C LEU A 28 7.90 -23.09 -16.59
N VAL A 29 9.06 -23.63 -16.29
CA VAL A 29 9.70 -23.55 -14.97
C VAL A 29 10.36 -22.19 -14.74
N THR A 30 10.97 -21.60 -15.78
CA THR A 30 11.67 -20.29 -15.63
C THR A 30 10.72 -19.10 -15.69
N THR A 31 9.50 -19.25 -16.21
CA THR A 31 8.48 -18.18 -16.27
C THR A 31 7.54 -18.16 -15.05
N THR A 32 7.82 -18.92 -13.97
CA THR A 32 7.18 -18.65 -12.70
C THR A 32 7.68 -17.29 -12.20
N MET A 33 7.06 -16.23 -12.70
CA MET A 33 7.22 -14.92 -12.11
C MET A 33 6.67 -15.01 -10.69
N ASP A 34 7.52 -14.78 -9.71
CA ASP A 34 7.06 -14.43 -8.37
C ASP A 34 6.11 -13.24 -8.56
N VAL A 35 4.83 -13.49 -8.33
CA VAL A 35 3.85 -12.41 -8.25
C VAL A 35 4.18 -11.73 -6.93
N ASP A 36 5.02 -10.69 -7.01
CA ASP A 36 5.17 -9.79 -5.89
C ASP A 36 3.77 -9.40 -5.44
N THR A 37 3.37 -9.88 -4.27
CA THR A 37 2.14 -9.46 -3.62
C THR A 37 2.34 -8.02 -3.16
N GLY A 38 2.32 -7.12 -4.11
CA GLY A 38 2.31 -5.69 -3.88
C GLY A 38 1.10 -5.32 -3.05
N ILE A 39 1.22 -4.27 -2.24
CA ILE A 39 0.09 -3.71 -1.51
C ILE A 39 -0.94 -3.25 -2.55
N ALA A 40 -2.04 -3.99 -2.69
CA ALA A 40 -3.12 -3.62 -3.59
C ALA A 40 -3.75 -2.33 -3.09
N ARG A 41 -3.45 -1.22 -3.75
CA ARG A 41 -4.06 0.09 -3.49
C ARG A 41 -5.09 0.37 -4.56
N LYS A 42 -6.34 0.51 -4.15
CA LYS A 42 -7.39 1.00 -5.04
C LYS A 42 -7.16 2.50 -5.21
N LEU A 43 -6.76 2.91 -6.41
CA LEU A 43 -6.77 4.33 -6.76
C LEU A 43 -8.20 4.88 -6.59
N PRO A 44 -8.35 6.11 -6.08
CA PRO A 44 -9.64 6.78 -6.08
C PRO A 44 -10.18 6.82 -7.52
N PRO A 45 -11.49 6.63 -7.73
CA PRO A 45 -12.09 6.87 -9.03
C PRO A 45 -11.77 8.29 -9.47
N MET A 46 -11.48 8.49 -10.76
CA MET A 46 -11.37 9.85 -11.32
C MET A 46 -12.66 10.60 -10.96
N PRO A 47 -12.57 11.84 -10.50
CA PRO A 47 -13.76 12.64 -10.25
C PRO A 47 -14.53 12.73 -11.56
N GLU A 48 -15.76 12.20 -11.60
CA GLU A 48 -16.73 12.64 -12.59
C GLU A 48 -16.93 14.13 -12.35
N GLU A 49 -16.94 14.93 -13.44
CA GLU A 49 -17.04 16.40 -13.42
C GLU A 49 -18.40 16.88 -12.89
N GLU A 50 -18.82 16.46 -11.71
CA GLU A 50 -19.81 17.18 -10.95
C GLU A 50 -19.04 18.17 -10.07
N GLN A 51 -19.22 19.46 -10.33
CA GLN A 51 -18.71 20.59 -9.56
C GLN A 51 -19.36 20.63 -8.18
N GLU A 52 -19.13 19.59 -7.38
CA GLU A 52 -19.27 19.72 -5.95
C GLU A 52 -17.99 20.43 -5.47
N THR A 53 -18.16 21.62 -4.94
CA THR A 53 -17.08 22.34 -4.23
C THR A 53 -16.39 21.33 -3.32
N PRO A 54 -15.04 21.13 -3.44
CA PRO A 54 -14.34 20.17 -2.61
C PRO A 54 -14.70 20.44 -1.15
N PRO A 55 -15.10 19.44 -0.37
CA PRO A 55 -15.43 19.66 1.02
C PRO A 55 -14.24 20.35 1.68
N GLU A 56 -14.50 21.47 2.34
CA GLU A 56 -13.47 22.27 3.01
C GLU A 56 -12.76 21.37 4.04
N ILE A 57 -11.58 20.87 3.69
CA ILE A 57 -10.80 20.02 4.58
C ILE A 57 -10.14 20.95 5.59
N HIS A 58 -10.64 20.96 6.81
CA HIS A 58 -10.00 21.72 7.87
C HIS A 58 -8.59 21.19 8.14
N ALA A 59 -7.60 22.09 8.21
CA ALA A 59 -6.21 21.73 8.41
C ALA A 59 -5.99 20.81 9.63
N ARG A 60 -6.79 20.98 10.70
CA ARG A 60 -6.75 20.13 11.90
C ARG A 60 -7.09 18.64 11.64
N ASN A 61 -7.74 18.33 10.53
CA ASN A 61 -8.09 16.95 10.13
C ASN A 61 -7.00 16.27 9.30
N ILE A 62 -5.89 16.96 9.03
CA ILE A 62 -4.77 16.43 8.27
C ILE A 62 -3.60 16.15 9.22
N TYR A 63 -3.14 14.92 9.26
CA TYR A 63 -1.93 14.49 9.96
C TYR A 63 -0.78 14.41 8.99
N VAL A 64 0.16 15.34 9.07
CA VAL A 64 1.26 15.48 8.12
C VAL A 64 2.44 14.62 8.56
N VAL A 65 2.83 13.70 7.70
CA VAL A 65 3.98 12.79 7.89
C VAL A 65 4.95 13.01 6.74
N LEU A 66 6.14 13.53 7.06
CA LEU A 66 7.21 13.81 6.11
C LEU A 66 8.37 12.86 6.34
N VAL A 67 8.92 12.32 5.25
CA VAL A 67 10.14 11.50 5.30
C VAL A 67 11.17 12.13 4.39
N ASN A 68 12.33 12.49 4.95
CA ASN A 68 13.40 13.12 4.17
C ASN A 68 14.32 12.09 3.48
N SER A 69 15.25 12.60 2.65
CA SER A 69 16.26 11.80 1.93
C SER A 69 17.24 11.03 2.83
N LYS A 70 17.31 11.37 4.11
CA LYS A 70 18.14 10.68 5.12
C LYS A 70 17.35 9.70 5.97
N ASP A 71 16.13 9.34 5.54
CA ASP A 71 15.21 8.47 6.27
C ASP A 71 14.76 9.00 7.65
N ASN A 72 14.86 10.31 7.88
CA ASN A 72 14.34 10.92 9.09
C ASN A 72 12.85 11.23 8.91
N LEU A 73 12.09 11.00 9.97
CA LEU A 73 10.66 11.21 10.02
C LEU A 73 10.34 12.53 10.74
N LEU A 74 9.55 13.39 10.10
CA LEU A 74 8.93 14.55 10.72
C LEU A 74 7.41 14.34 10.72
N VAL A 75 6.79 14.55 11.88
CA VAL A 75 5.35 14.45 12.04
C VAL A 75 4.84 15.77 12.63
N GLU A 76 3.89 16.41 11.96
CA GLU A 76 3.40 17.73 12.34
C GLU A 76 4.53 18.78 12.49
N GLY A 77 5.62 18.63 11.74
CA GLY A 77 6.79 19.51 11.80
C GLY A 77 7.81 19.17 12.88
N GLU A 78 7.57 18.17 13.71
CA GLU A 78 8.48 17.74 14.77
C GLU A 78 9.17 16.42 14.42
N PRO A 79 10.47 16.26 14.70
CA PRO A 79 11.17 14.99 14.54
C PRO A 79 10.54 13.90 15.41
N MET A 80 10.25 12.73 14.81
CA MET A 80 9.64 11.61 15.53
C MET A 80 10.36 10.31 15.19
N ASP A 81 10.50 9.42 16.17
CA ASP A 81 10.94 8.05 15.91
C ASP A 81 9.81 7.22 15.30
N ILE A 82 10.16 6.35 14.34
CA ILE A 82 9.18 5.52 13.65
C ILE A 82 8.38 4.61 14.59
N SER A 83 8.96 4.19 15.70
CA SER A 83 8.28 3.36 16.71
C SER A 83 7.12 4.08 17.39
N GLN A 84 7.12 5.43 17.37
CA GLN A 84 6.08 6.27 17.95
C GLN A 84 5.00 6.65 16.94
N LEU A 85 5.26 6.48 15.63
CA LEU A 85 4.36 6.90 14.56
C LEU A 85 2.97 6.25 14.70
N LYS A 86 2.91 4.94 14.90
CA LYS A 86 1.65 4.20 15.11
C LYS A 86 0.82 4.80 16.24
N LYS A 87 1.45 5.06 17.39
CA LYS A 87 0.78 5.63 18.57
C LYS A 87 0.31 7.07 18.31
N GLY A 88 1.12 7.88 17.64
CA GLY A 88 0.77 9.24 17.24
C GLY A 88 -0.43 9.28 16.29
N ALA A 89 -0.38 8.48 15.21
CA ALA A 89 -1.47 8.36 14.25
C ALA A 89 -2.77 7.86 14.90
N LYS A 90 -2.68 6.87 15.78
CA LYS A 90 -3.83 6.35 16.53
C LYS A 90 -4.47 7.44 17.41
N LYS A 91 -3.66 8.21 18.15
CA LYS A 91 -4.13 9.32 18.98
C LYS A 91 -4.81 10.40 18.14
N PHE A 92 -4.26 10.71 16.95
CA PHE A 92 -4.82 11.67 16.04
C PHE A 92 -6.17 11.21 15.49
N ILE A 93 -6.27 9.99 14.99
CA ILE A 93 -7.48 9.43 14.38
C ILE A 93 -8.61 9.30 15.41
N ASN A 94 -8.30 8.78 16.61
CA ASN A 94 -9.29 8.49 17.66
C ASN A 94 -9.52 9.66 18.61
N ASN A 95 -9.23 10.89 18.18
CA ASN A 95 -9.39 12.08 19.02
C ASN A 95 -10.87 12.41 19.32
N ASN A 96 -11.78 12.11 18.40
CA ASN A 96 -13.22 12.41 18.54
C ASN A 96 -13.53 13.85 18.97
N GLY A 97 -12.72 14.83 18.51
CA GLY A 97 -12.89 16.23 18.82
C GLY A 97 -12.49 16.66 20.23
N LEU A 98 -11.97 15.77 21.07
CA LEU A 98 -11.57 16.07 22.44
C LEU A 98 -10.47 17.13 22.52
N ASN A 99 -9.46 17.04 21.63
CA ASN A 99 -8.40 18.03 21.52
C ASN A 99 -8.64 18.86 20.25
N PRO A 100 -8.75 20.20 20.35
CA PRO A 100 -8.99 21.08 19.20
C PRO A 100 -7.85 21.10 18.17
N THR A 101 -6.65 20.63 18.51
CA THR A 101 -5.50 20.55 17.60
C THR A 101 -5.43 19.23 16.82
N LEU A 102 -6.27 18.26 17.16
CA LEU A 102 -6.32 16.96 16.51
C LEU A 102 -7.64 16.80 15.72
N SER A 103 -7.82 15.68 15.02
CA SER A 103 -8.97 15.47 14.15
C SER A 103 -10.33 15.62 14.85
N ASP A 104 -11.32 16.08 14.11
CA ASP A 104 -12.70 16.20 14.60
C ASP A 104 -13.31 14.84 14.92
N ASN A 105 -13.11 13.89 14.03
CA ASN A 105 -13.58 12.52 14.16
C ASN A 105 -12.76 11.58 13.26
N PRO A 106 -12.82 10.27 13.46
CA PRO A 106 -12.08 9.30 12.66
C PRO A 106 -12.43 9.32 11.16
N GLU A 107 -13.68 9.65 10.82
CA GLU A 107 -14.14 9.70 9.44
C GLU A 107 -13.52 10.86 8.66
N LYS A 108 -13.25 12.01 9.33
CA LYS A 108 -12.62 13.18 8.73
C LYS A 108 -11.09 13.16 8.78
N ALA A 109 -10.50 12.31 9.62
CA ALA A 109 -9.06 12.19 9.77
C ALA A 109 -8.40 11.73 8.47
N ILE A 110 -7.42 12.49 7.98
CA ILE A 110 -6.63 12.20 6.79
C ILE A 110 -5.16 12.21 7.19
N ILE A 111 -4.41 11.17 6.81
CA ILE A 111 -2.96 11.14 6.96
C ILE A 111 -2.34 11.53 5.63
N SER A 112 -1.58 12.62 5.62
CA SER A 112 -0.83 13.08 4.43
C SER A 112 0.61 12.60 4.55
N LEU A 113 0.97 11.60 3.74
CA LEU A 113 2.34 11.09 3.66
C LEU A 113 3.07 11.77 2.50
N GLN A 114 4.19 12.42 2.80
CA GLN A 114 5.05 13.06 1.82
C GLN A 114 6.46 12.50 1.95
N ASN A 115 6.99 11.97 0.85
CA ASN A 115 8.33 11.43 0.80
C ASN A 115 9.24 12.33 -0.02
N ASP A 116 10.51 12.45 0.39
CA ASP A 116 11.56 13.00 -0.46
C ASP A 116 11.92 11.98 -1.55
N ARG A 117 12.41 12.47 -2.70
CA ARG A 117 12.89 11.59 -3.79
C ARG A 117 14.05 10.68 -3.38
N GLY A 118 14.82 11.08 -2.39
CA GLY A 118 15.94 10.31 -1.85
C GLY A 118 15.56 9.34 -0.72
N THR A 119 14.30 9.32 -0.28
CA THR A 119 13.84 8.40 0.77
C THR A 119 14.03 6.95 0.35
N SER A 120 14.61 6.11 1.23
CA SER A 120 14.77 4.69 0.94
C SER A 120 13.41 3.97 0.87
N TYR A 121 13.31 3.02 -0.06
CA TYR A 121 12.11 2.17 -0.17
C TYR A 121 11.81 1.44 1.15
N LYS A 122 12.84 1.02 1.87
CA LYS A 122 12.71 0.38 3.18
C LYS A 122 12.00 1.29 4.18
N MET A 123 12.38 2.56 4.25
CA MET A 123 11.76 3.53 5.16
C MET A 123 10.31 3.82 4.76
N TYR A 124 10.07 4.01 3.48
CA TYR A 124 8.72 4.18 2.94
C TYR A 124 7.79 3.03 3.35
N VAL A 125 8.20 1.77 3.13
CA VAL A 125 7.39 0.60 3.51
C VAL A 125 7.17 0.52 5.02
N ARG A 126 8.18 0.84 5.83
CA ARG A 126 8.04 0.85 7.29
C ARG A 126 7.01 1.87 7.75
N VAL A 127 7.05 3.10 7.22
CA VAL A 127 6.06 4.14 7.52
C VAL A 127 4.66 3.70 7.14
N GLN A 128 4.48 3.15 5.94
CA GLN A 128 3.19 2.62 5.48
C GLN A 128 2.65 1.53 6.41
N ASN A 129 3.52 0.61 6.84
CA ASN A 129 3.15 -0.46 7.75
C ASN A 129 2.71 0.06 9.13
N GLU A 130 3.44 1.04 9.70
CA GLU A 130 3.06 1.64 10.99
C GLU A 130 1.73 2.39 10.90
N LEU A 131 1.48 3.12 9.81
CA LEU A 131 0.21 3.81 9.59
C LEU A 131 -0.95 2.82 9.40
N ALA A 132 -0.76 1.77 8.61
CA ALA A 132 -1.75 0.71 8.44
C ALA A 132 -2.02 -0.04 9.76
N ALA A 133 -0.98 -0.30 10.54
CA ALA A 133 -1.09 -0.93 11.86
C ALA A 133 -1.91 -0.07 12.84
N ALA A 134 -1.78 1.28 12.78
CA ALA A 134 -2.60 2.17 13.60
C ALA A 134 -4.10 2.00 13.33
N TYR A 135 -4.51 1.97 12.05
CA TYR A 135 -5.91 1.73 11.67
C TYR A 135 -6.38 0.33 12.08
N ASN A 136 -5.55 -0.69 11.88
CA ASN A 136 -5.90 -2.06 12.24
C ASN A 136 -6.07 -2.23 13.75
N GLU A 137 -5.22 -1.58 14.54
CA GLU A 137 -5.30 -1.59 16.00
C GLU A 137 -6.59 -0.91 16.50
N ILE A 138 -6.91 0.28 15.97
CA ILE A 138 -8.17 0.99 16.30
C ILE A 138 -9.38 0.11 15.96
N ARG A 139 -9.43 -0.44 14.74
CA ARG A 139 -10.55 -1.29 14.32
C ARG A 139 -10.68 -2.53 15.18
N ASN A 140 -9.55 -3.10 15.63
CA ASN A 140 -9.56 -4.27 16.49
C ASN A 140 -10.06 -3.92 17.90
N GLU A 141 -9.69 -2.77 18.45
CA GLU A 141 -10.20 -2.30 19.75
C GLU A 141 -11.72 -2.08 19.72
N ILE A 142 -12.21 -1.39 18.68
CA ILE A 142 -13.66 -1.19 18.49
C ILE A 142 -14.40 -2.51 18.30
N ALA A 143 -13.81 -3.46 17.56
CA ALA A 143 -14.39 -4.78 17.36
C ALA A 143 -14.51 -5.55 18.67
N LEU A 144 -13.47 -5.55 19.49
CA LEU A 144 -13.48 -6.17 20.82
C LEU A 144 -14.49 -5.51 21.75
N GLU A 145 -14.55 -4.17 21.77
CA GLU A 145 -15.47 -3.40 22.61
C GLU A 145 -16.94 -3.66 22.24
N ARG A 146 -17.27 -3.64 20.93
CA ARG A 146 -18.67 -3.74 20.47
C ARG A 146 -19.17 -5.16 20.32
N PHE A 147 -18.30 -6.08 19.89
CA PHE A 147 -18.69 -7.43 19.49
C PHE A 147 -18.00 -8.54 20.29
N GLY A 148 -17.00 -8.23 21.12
CA GLY A 148 -16.25 -9.20 21.91
C GLY A 148 -15.31 -10.09 21.08
N GLU A 149 -15.13 -9.81 19.78
CA GLU A 149 -14.33 -10.60 18.83
C GLU A 149 -13.31 -9.69 18.14
N ARG A 150 -12.19 -10.29 17.67
CA ARG A 150 -11.20 -9.52 16.91
C ARG A 150 -11.77 -9.10 15.55
N TYR A 151 -11.34 -7.96 15.05
CA TYR A 151 -11.82 -7.40 13.77
C TYR A 151 -11.73 -8.41 12.61
N ILE A 152 -10.65 -9.20 12.55
CA ILE A 152 -10.43 -10.18 11.48
C ILE A 152 -11.41 -11.36 11.56
N ASP A 153 -11.89 -11.69 12.75
CA ASP A 153 -12.79 -12.82 13.00
C ASP A 153 -14.27 -12.44 12.78
N LEU A 154 -14.57 -11.14 12.68
CA LEU A 154 -15.92 -10.64 12.42
C LEU A 154 -16.41 -10.99 11.02
N ASN A 155 -17.73 -11.14 10.88
CA ASN A 155 -18.35 -11.27 9.56
C ASN A 155 -18.19 -9.99 8.72
N LYS A 156 -18.31 -10.13 7.38
CA LYS A 156 -18.10 -9.01 6.43
C LYS A 156 -19.01 -7.80 6.66
N SER A 157 -20.22 -7.99 7.18
CA SER A 157 -21.16 -6.91 7.47
C SER A 157 -20.64 -6.03 8.61
N LYS A 158 -20.27 -6.63 9.74
CA LYS A 158 -19.71 -5.93 10.90
C LYS A 158 -18.36 -5.28 10.56
N GLN A 159 -17.50 -5.95 9.78
CA GLN A 159 -16.26 -5.36 9.30
C GLN A 159 -16.52 -4.11 8.44
N LYS A 160 -17.54 -4.14 7.58
CA LYS A 160 -17.92 -3.00 6.73
C LYS A 160 -18.41 -1.82 7.55
N GLU A 161 -19.19 -2.07 8.60
CA GLU A 161 -19.67 -1.06 9.54
C GLU A 161 -18.49 -0.32 10.21
N ILE A 162 -17.54 -1.06 10.80
CA ILE A 162 -16.35 -0.47 11.42
C ILE A 162 -15.50 0.28 10.37
N ARG A 163 -15.34 -0.25 9.14
CA ARG A 163 -14.59 0.46 8.09
C ARG A 163 -15.23 1.76 7.65
N LYS A 164 -16.55 1.86 7.70
CA LYS A 164 -17.25 3.09 7.36
C LYS A 164 -16.99 4.18 8.39
N GLU A 165 -16.93 3.82 9.67
CA GLU A 165 -16.66 4.76 10.77
C GLU A 165 -15.15 5.09 10.86
N TYR A 166 -14.28 4.11 10.62
CA TYR A 166 -12.81 4.25 10.63
C TYR A 166 -12.20 3.97 9.25
N PRO A 167 -12.47 4.82 8.25
CA PRO A 167 -11.93 4.63 6.92
C PRO A 167 -10.42 4.90 6.91
N GLN A 168 -9.65 4.05 6.26
CA GLN A 168 -8.22 4.29 6.09
C GLN A 168 -8.00 5.34 5.00
N LYS A 169 -7.77 6.58 5.40
CA LYS A 169 -7.50 7.72 4.53
C LYS A 169 -6.03 8.12 4.63
N ILE A 170 -5.20 7.50 3.80
CA ILE A 170 -3.79 7.86 3.65
C ILE A 170 -3.65 8.45 2.25
N SER A 171 -3.39 9.76 2.18
CA SER A 171 -3.10 10.48 0.96
C SER A 171 -1.59 10.56 0.77
N GLU A 172 -1.10 10.21 -0.40
CA GLU A 172 0.31 10.38 -0.75
C GLU A 172 0.43 11.58 -1.68
N ALA A 173 1.27 12.53 -1.26
CA ALA A 173 1.65 13.63 -2.11
C ALA A 173 2.81 13.22 -3.03
N GLU A 174 2.90 13.86 -4.20
CA GLU A 174 4.05 13.65 -5.08
C GLU A 174 5.36 13.93 -4.35
N PRO A 175 6.40 13.10 -4.58
CA PRO A 175 7.69 13.29 -3.96
C PRO A 175 8.27 14.67 -4.28
N LYS A 176 8.53 15.46 -3.25
CA LYS A 176 9.16 16.77 -3.36
C LYS A 176 10.59 16.70 -2.81
N ASN A 177 11.46 17.62 -3.22
CA ASN A 177 12.72 17.79 -2.53
C ASN A 177 12.43 18.52 -1.20
N ILE A 178 12.42 17.78 -0.13
CA ILE A 178 12.19 18.31 1.23
C ILE A 178 13.56 18.60 1.83
N GLY A 179 14.15 19.73 1.47
CA GLY A 179 15.35 20.33 2.06
C GLY A 179 16.53 19.37 2.34
N SER A 180 17.58 19.55 1.63
CA SER A 180 18.91 19.02 2.00
C SER A 180 19.50 19.82 3.14
#